data_1e455ba40dff8312989244affcf4bd77
#
_entry.id   1e455ba40dff8312989244affcf4bd77
#
_cell.length_a   1.000
_cell.length_b   1.000
_cell.length_c   1.000
_cell.angle_alpha   90.00
_cell.angle_beta   90.00
_cell.angle_gamma   90.00
#
_symmetry.space_group_name_H-M   'P 1'
#
loop_
_entity.id
_entity.type
_entity.pdbx_description
1 polymer ?
#
loop_
_entity_poly.entity_id
_entity_poly.type
_entity_poly.pdbx_seq_one_letter_code
_entity_poly.pdbx_strand_id
1 'polypeptide(L)'
;MPFAPRSVLRRICDLYAAEGWDPVVAPELEFYLVARNTDPDVPLKPPVGRSGRSETSRQAYSIDAVNEFDPIFEDMYDYCEAMELDVDTLAGR
;
A
#
# COMPACT_ATOMS: atom_id res chain seq x y z
N MET A 1 14.03 22.37 -1.58
CA MET A 1 14.11 22.30 -3.06
C MET A 1 12.73 22.63 -3.64
N PRO A 2 12.58 23.70 -4.43
CA PRO A 2 11.26 24.19 -4.89
C PRO A 2 10.55 23.24 -5.86
N PHE A 3 11.26 22.33 -6.51
CA PHE A 3 10.72 21.36 -7.47
C PHE A 3 10.54 19.94 -6.89
N ALA A 4 10.87 19.73 -5.61
CA ALA A 4 10.58 18.46 -4.96
C ALA A 4 9.06 18.25 -4.89
N PRO A 5 8.55 17.01 -5.12
CA PRO A 5 7.11 16.72 -5.10
C PRO A 5 6.41 17.23 -3.83
N ARG A 6 7.02 17.05 -2.68
CA ARG A 6 6.50 17.55 -1.40
C ARG A 6 6.37 19.07 -1.37
N SER A 7 7.34 19.81 -1.96
CA SER A 7 7.30 21.27 -2.01
C SER A 7 6.24 21.77 -2.97
N VAL A 8 6.01 21.05 -4.07
CA VAL A 8 4.91 21.34 -5.00
C VAL A 8 3.56 21.14 -4.30
N LEU A 9 3.36 20.00 -3.63
CA LEU A 9 2.15 19.74 -2.89
C LEU A 9 1.87 20.81 -1.84
N ARG A 10 2.89 21.21 -1.06
CA ARG A 10 2.73 22.27 -0.06
C ARG A 10 2.23 23.57 -0.67
N ARG A 11 2.82 24.01 -1.79
CA ARG A 11 2.35 25.23 -2.49
C ARG A 11 0.91 25.13 -2.96
N ILE A 12 0.48 23.96 -3.42
CA ILE A 12 -0.92 23.75 -3.81
C ILE A 12 -1.83 23.80 -2.59
N CYS A 13 -1.46 23.20 -1.48
CA CYS A 13 -2.22 23.30 -0.23
C CYS A 13 -2.33 24.75 0.25
N ASP A 14 -1.25 25.55 0.14
CA ASP A 14 -1.26 26.97 0.50
C ASP A 14 -2.24 27.77 -0.38
N LEU A 15 -2.37 27.44 -1.67
CA LEU A 15 -3.34 28.08 -2.57
C LEU A 15 -4.78 27.76 -2.15
N TYR A 16 -5.08 26.50 -1.80
CA TYR A 16 -6.39 26.13 -1.27
C TYR A 16 -6.70 26.84 0.05
N ALA A 17 -5.72 26.90 0.96
CA ALA A 17 -5.88 27.58 2.24
C ALA A 17 -6.17 29.08 2.07
N ALA A 18 -5.57 29.75 1.06
CA ALA A 18 -5.85 31.14 0.74
C ALA A 18 -7.31 31.38 0.31
N GLU A 19 -7.98 30.36 -0.26
CA GLU A 19 -9.40 30.38 -0.62
C GLU A 19 -10.30 29.90 0.55
N GLY A 20 -9.75 29.56 1.70
CA GLY A 20 -10.47 29.04 2.85
C GLY A 20 -10.83 27.54 2.73
N TRP A 21 -10.17 26.80 1.87
CA TRP A 21 -10.40 25.38 1.66
C TRP A 21 -9.29 24.54 2.26
N ASP A 22 -9.67 23.39 2.79
CA ASP A 22 -8.74 22.38 3.31
C ASP A 22 -8.91 21.08 2.52
N PRO A 23 -7.93 20.70 1.68
CA PRO A 23 -8.05 19.50 0.85
C PRO A 23 -7.94 18.25 1.72
N VAL A 24 -8.90 17.34 1.57
CA VAL A 24 -8.88 16.01 2.18
C VAL A 24 -8.70 14.97 1.08
N VAL A 25 -7.66 14.16 1.19
CA VAL A 25 -7.31 13.14 0.20
C VAL A 25 -7.02 11.81 0.88
N ALA A 26 -7.31 10.70 0.20
CA ALA A 26 -6.96 9.36 0.62
C ALA A 26 -6.03 8.74 -0.44
N PRO A 27 -4.70 8.76 -0.23
CA PRO A 27 -3.78 8.13 -1.17
C PRO A 27 -3.91 6.61 -1.12
N GLU A 28 -3.89 5.98 -2.29
CA GLU A 28 -3.82 4.52 -2.42
C GLU A 28 -2.41 4.10 -2.83
N LEU A 29 -1.87 3.12 -2.12
CA LEU A 29 -0.61 2.47 -2.46
C LEU A 29 -0.90 1.06 -2.98
N GLU A 30 -0.57 0.82 -4.23
CA GLU A 30 -0.73 -0.49 -4.87
C GLU A 30 0.61 -1.21 -4.93
N PHE A 31 0.63 -2.48 -4.57
CA PHE A 31 1.83 -3.32 -4.60
C PHE A 31 1.49 -4.78 -4.85
N TYR A 32 2.48 -5.54 -5.22
CA TYR A 32 2.40 -6.98 -5.35
C TYR A 32 3.25 -7.67 -4.30
N LEU A 33 2.72 -8.73 -3.70
CA LEU A 33 3.50 -9.66 -2.92
C LEU A 33 4.14 -10.67 -3.86
N VAL A 34 5.43 -10.91 -3.66
CA VAL A 34 6.18 -11.90 -4.44
C VAL A 34 7.00 -12.77 -3.49
N ALA A 35 7.32 -13.98 -3.92
CA ALA A 35 8.27 -14.81 -3.20
C ALA A 35 9.64 -14.11 -3.13
N ARG A 36 10.38 -14.35 -2.04
CA ARG A 36 11.72 -13.78 -1.89
C ARG A 36 12.57 -14.13 -3.11
N ASN A 37 13.11 -13.12 -3.74
CA ASN A 37 13.99 -13.25 -4.90
C ASN A 37 15.35 -12.62 -4.57
N THR A 38 16.42 -13.39 -4.70
CA THR A 38 17.79 -12.95 -4.48
C THR A 38 18.60 -12.85 -5.77
N ASP A 39 18.00 -13.25 -6.90
CA ASP A 39 18.63 -13.25 -8.21
C ASP A 39 17.80 -12.37 -9.19
N PRO A 40 18.36 -11.23 -9.64
CA PRO A 40 17.64 -10.31 -10.53
C PRO A 40 17.37 -10.89 -11.91
N ASP A 41 18.08 -11.92 -12.33
CA ASP A 41 17.92 -12.56 -13.64
C ASP A 41 16.84 -13.64 -13.66
N VAL A 42 16.28 -13.96 -12.50
CA VAL A 42 15.20 -14.94 -12.36
C VAL A 42 13.84 -14.22 -12.31
N PRO A 43 12.83 -14.66 -13.07
CA PRO A 43 11.49 -14.10 -13.01
C PRO A 43 10.89 -14.15 -11.58
N LEU A 44 10.14 -13.13 -11.23
CA LEU A 44 9.39 -13.09 -9.97
C LEU A 44 8.39 -14.25 -9.90
N LYS A 45 8.30 -14.86 -8.73
CA LYS A 45 7.37 -15.96 -8.47
C LYS A 45 6.26 -15.49 -7.54
N PRO A 46 5.05 -16.06 -7.67
CA PRO A 46 3.97 -15.80 -6.72
C PRO A 46 4.38 -16.17 -5.29
N PRO A 47 3.86 -15.47 -4.29
CA PRO A 47 4.12 -15.79 -2.90
C PRO A 47 3.38 -17.07 -2.49
N VAL A 48 3.81 -17.64 -1.38
CA VAL A 48 3.12 -18.74 -0.71
C VAL A 48 2.39 -18.17 0.51
N GLY A 49 1.08 -18.32 0.53
CA GLY A 49 0.25 -17.86 1.63
C GLY A 49 0.23 -18.82 2.82
N ARG A 50 -0.56 -18.47 3.82
CA ARG A 50 -0.72 -19.24 5.08
C ARG A 50 -1.15 -20.70 4.86
N SER A 51 -1.94 -20.97 3.83
CA SER A 51 -2.35 -22.32 3.44
C SER A 51 -1.23 -23.20 2.90
N GLY A 52 -0.04 -22.64 2.61
CA GLY A 52 1.06 -23.32 1.95
C GLY A 52 0.90 -23.44 0.44
N ARG A 53 -0.14 -22.82 -0.15
CA ARG A 53 -0.37 -22.79 -1.59
C ARG A 53 0.23 -21.54 -2.21
N SER A 54 0.77 -21.70 -3.42
CA SER A 54 1.21 -20.58 -4.24
C SER A 54 0.00 -19.90 -4.86
N GLU A 55 -0.05 -18.57 -4.82
CA GLU A 55 -1.08 -17.80 -5.50
C GLU A 55 -0.89 -17.89 -7.02
N THR A 56 -1.88 -18.39 -7.73
CA THR A 56 -1.79 -18.65 -9.18
C THR A 56 -2.72 -17.78 -10.02
N SER A 57 -3.65 -17.06 -9.39
CA SER A 57 -4.62 -16.23 -10.09
C SER A 57 -4.84 -14.91 -9.37
N ARG A 58 -5.18 -13.89 -10.16
CA ARG A 58 -5.58 -12.58 -9.66
C ARG A 58 -6.93 -12.69 -8.97
N GLN A 59 -6.98 -12.33 -7.70
CA GLN A 59 -8.21 -12.27 -6.91
C GLN A 59 -8.44 -10.82 -6.46
N ALA A 60 -9.23 -10.08 -7.24
CA ALA A 60 -9.59 -8.72 -6.89
C ALA A 60 -10.66 -8.70 -5.78
N TYR A 61 -10.44 -7.90 -4.75
CA TYR A 61 -11.38 -7.72 -3.62
C TYR A 61 -11.76 -8.99 -2.88
N SER A 62 -10.94 -10.04 -2.94
CA SER A 62 -11.21 -11.31 -2.27
C SER A 62 -10.79 -11.26 -0.80
N ILE A 63 -11.72 -11.59 0.09
CA ILE A 63 -11.44 -11.78 1.52
C ILE A 63 -10.48 -12.97 1.72
N ASP A 64 -10.59 -14.00 0.90
CA ASP A 64 -9.74 -15.17 0.98
C ASP A 64 -8.28 -14.83 0.67
N ALA A 65 -8.03 -13.97 -0.32
CA ALA A 65 -6.68 -13.50 -0.65
C ALA A 65 -6.08 -12.66 0.49
N VAL A 66 -6.87 -11.83 1.15
CA VAL A 66 -6.44 -11.08 2.34
C VAL A 66 -6.11 -12.03 3.48
N ASN A 67 -6.94 -13.03 3.74
CA ASN A 67 -6.74 -14.01 4.82
C ASN A 67 -5.50 -14.89 4.61
N GLU A 68 -5.13 -15.20 3.36
CA GLU A 68 -3.90 -15.95 3.05
C GLU A 68 -2.62 -15.24 3.55
N PHE A 69 -2.64 -13.90 3.57
CA PHE A 69 -1.51 -13.05 3.95
C PHE A 69 -1.79 -12.20 5.19
N ASP A 70 -2.77 -12.62 5.99
CA ASP A 70 -3.22 -11.93 7.19
C ASP A 70 -2.09 -11.47 8.13
N PRO A 71 -1.07 -12.30 8.46
CA PRO A 71 0.03 -11.84 9.31
C PRO A 71 0.79 -10.63 8.77
N ILE A 72 0.93 -10.52 7.45
CA ILE A 72 1.59 -9.38 6.81
C ILE A 72 0.73 -8.13 6.96
N PHE A 73 -0.57 -8.25 6.76
CA PHE A 73 -1.50 -7.13 6.86
C PHE A 73 -1.68 -6.67 8.30
N GLU A 74 -1.71 -7.60 9.27
CA GLU A 74 -1.70 -7.25 10.70
C GLU A 74 -0.46 -6.43 11.06
N ASP A 75 0.73 -6.89 10.67
CA ASP A 75 1.97 -6.15 10.88
C ASP A 75 1.94 -4.76 10.22
N MET A 76 1.38 -4.65 9.01
CA MET A 76 1.25 -3.36 8.33
C MET A 76 0.34 -2.39 9.09
N TYR A 77 -0.79 -2.86 9.63
CA TYR A 77 -1.67 -2.04 10.47
C TYR A 77 -0.95 -1.58 11.74
N ASP A 78 -0.28 -2.50 12.43
CA ASP A 78 0.46 -2.20 13.66
C ASP A 78 1.57 -1.17 13.42
N TYR A 79 2.32 -1.30 12.33
CA TYR A 79 3.36 -0.34 11.97
C TYR A 79 2.78 1.02 11.56
N CYS A 80 1.68 1.04 10.83
CA CYS A 80 1.01 2.28 10.47
C CYS A 80 0.48 3.00 11.72
N GLU A 81 -0.12 2.27 12.66
CA GLU A 81 -0.57 2.83 13.93
C GLU A 81 0.61 3.40 14.74
N ALA A 82 1.71 2.66 14.84
CA ALA A 82 2.92 3.13 15.52
C ALA A 82 3.53 4.38 14.89
N MET A 83 3.32 4.58 13.59
CA MET A 83 3.75 5.77 12.83
C MET A 83 2.69 6.88 12.81
N GLU A 84 1.59 6.72 13.52
CA GLU A 84 0.46 7.66 13.54
C GLU A 84 -0.15 7.91 12.15
N LEU A 85 -0.16 6.88 11.30
CA LEU A 85 -0.82 6.89 10.00
C LEU A 85 -2.23 6.31 10.15
N ASP A 86 -3.22 7.09 9.72
CA ASP A 86 -4.63 6.66 9.71
C ASP A 86 -4.91 5.84 8.45
N VAL A 87 -4.85 4.52 8.59
CA VAL A 87 -5.13 3.59 7.50
C VAL A 87 -6.60 3.22 7.50
N ASP A 88 -7.30 3.54 6.42
CA ASP A 88 -8.73 3.27 6.29
C ASP A 88 -8.99 1.80 5.97
N THR A 89 -8.41 1.28 4.88
CA THR A 89 -8.67 -0.10 4.45
C THR A 89 -7.49 -0.72 3.68
N LEU A 90 -7.40 -2.04 3.76
CA LEU A 90 -6.57 -2.87 2.89
C LEU A 90 -7.48 -3.73 2.01
N ALA A 91 -7.26 -3.69 0.71
CA ALA A 91 -8.02 -4.48 -0.26
C ALA A 91 -7.10 -5.15 -1.28
N GLY A 92 -7.44 -6.39 -1.65
CA GLY A 92 -6.83 -7.06 -2.81
C GLY A 92 -7.48 -6.59 -4.12
N ARG A 93 -6.68 -6.34 -5.15
CA ARG A 93 -7.11 -6.03 -6.51
C ARG A 93 -6.65 -7.08 -7.50
#